data_840c856d6d980eec80091fe13efd0448
#
_entry.id   840c856d6d980eec80091fe13efd0448
#
_cell.length_a   1.000
_cell.length_b   1.000
_cell.length_c   1.000
_cell.angle_alpha   90.00
_cell.angle_beta   90.00
_cell.angle_gamma   90.00
#
_symmetry.space_group_name_H-M   'P 1'
#
loop_
_entity.id
_entity.type
_entity.pdbx_description
1 polymer ?
#
loop_
_entity_poly.entity_id
_entity_poly.type
_entity_poly.pdbx_seq_one_letter_code
_entity_poly.pdbx_strand_id
1 'polypeptide(L)'
;MREETLRMERVTYREQGVTQLENFSMSIWAGEIMGLMPVNRHGISALIKLLRQNLPLHYGYVYYHEKQVTHWRYSDSSMNRISVIPNKSCLAEGLTVADNIFVLRPGFRKRLMQPKILRQQLLPFLEDIEMDIDADACIEELSPFERFVVELLKAVVAGNYLVVLDDISSFLSDMELQKLHRILRHYADKGMAFLYIAPHYEEVKQICDRTAVMKDGQIIKYFVLSEHVPDTYMYRWS
;
A
#
# COMPACT_ATOMS: atom_id res chain seq x y z
N MET A 1 16.26 -15.97 -5.81
CA MET A 1 16.10 -14.64 -6.44
C MET A 1 14.71 -14.15 -6.03
N ARG A 2 14.57 -12.95 -5.47
CA ARG A 2 13.24 -12.43 -5.13
C ARG A 2 12.47 -12.16 -6.43
N GLU A 3 11.17 -12.47 -6.47
CA GLU A 3 10.29 -12.21 -7.61
C GLU A 3 9.96 -10.71 -7.68
N GLU A 4 9.94 -10.12 -8.89
CA GLU A 4 9.58 -8.73 -9.09
C GLU A 4 8.05 -8.57 -9.05
N THR A 5 7.56 -7.77 -8.10
CA THR A 5 6.12 -7.50 -7.94
C THR A 5 5.67 -6.32 -8.79
N LEU A 6 6.44 -5.23 -8.78
CA LEU A 6 6.16 -4.01 -9.55
C LEU A 6 7.45 -3.46 -10.14
N ARG A 7 7.39 -3.04 -11.40
CA ARG A 7 8.45 -2.25 -12.03
C ARG A 7 7.85 -1.12 -12.88
N MET A 8 8.28 0.07 -12.61
CA MET A 8 8.00 1.27 -13.39
C MET A 8 9.30 1.73 -14.06
N GLU A 9 9.31 1.88 -15.38
CA GLU A 9 10.49 2.27 -16.15
C GLU A 9 10.26 3.58 -16.88
N ARG A 10 10.99 4.62 -16.48
CA ARG A 10 10.98 5.95 -17.12
C ARG A 10 9.58 6.48 -17.38
N VAL A 11 8.69 6.26 -16.43
CA VAL A 11 7.28 6.65 -16.53
C VAL A 11 7.15 8.17 -16.54
N THR A 12 6.54 8.70 -17.61
CA THR A 12 6.10 10.09 -17.68
C THR A 12 4.58 10.12 -17.81
N TYR A 13 3.95 10.80 -16.88
CA TYR A 13 2.50 10.95 -16.82
C TYR A 13 2.11 12.42 -16.63
N ARG A 14 1.16 12.87 -17.45
CA ARG A 14 0.61 14.23 -17.40
C ARG A 14 -0.88 14.17 -17.12
N GLU A 15 -1.34 15.08 -16.31
CA GLU A 15 -2.76 15.27 -16.04
C GLU A 15 -3.12 16.73 -16.25
N GLN A 16 -4.15 16.98 -17.08
CA GLN A 16 -4.59 18.34 -17.45
C GLN A 16 -3.44 19.24 -17.95
N GLY A 17 -2.51 18.70 -18.72
CA GLY A 17 -1.36 19.43 -19.27
C GLY A 17 -0.18 19.61 -18.30
N VAL A 18 -0.33 19.24 -17.03
CA VAL A 18 0.72 19.32 -16.02
C VAL A 18 1.45 17.98 -15.90
N THR A 19 2.77 17.99 -15.98
CA THR A 19 3.58 16.78 -15.76
C THR A 19 3.55 16.44 -14.26
N GLN A 20 2.99 15.28 -13.92
CA GLN A 20 2.85 14.76 -12.56
C GLN A 20 4.00 13.82 -12.20
N LEU A 21 4.39 12.96 -13.15
CA LEU A 21 5.56 12.11 -13.04
C LEU A 21 6.43 12.34 -14.26
N GLU A 22 7.73 12.43 -14.05
CA GLU A 22 8.71 12.64 -15.12
C GLU A 22 9.89 11.70 -14.96
N ASN A 23 10.12 10.85 -15.97
CA ASN A 23 11.19 9.85 -15.97
C ASN A 23 11.25 9.02 -14.69
N PHE A 24 10.08 8.73 -14.11
CA PHE A 24 9.95 8.05 -12.83
C PHE A 24 10.27 6.56 -13.00
N SER A 25 11.24 6.06 -12.24
CA SER A 25 11.62 4.64 -12.26
C SER A 25 11.68 4.09 -10.86
N MET A 26 10.96 2.98 -10.62
CA MET A 26 10.89 2.31 -9.31
C MET A 26 10.63 0.81 -9.51
N SER A 27 11.24 -0.02 -8.69
CA SER A 27 10.96 -1.46 -8.62
C SER A 27 10.67 -1.88 -7.18
N ILE A 28 9.77 -2.84 -6.99
CA ILE A 28 9.41 -3.43 -5.70
C ILE A 28 9.40 -4.95 -5.86
N TRP A 29 10.01 -5.65 -4.91
CA TRP A 29 10.16 -7.10 -4.93
C TRP A 29 9.21 -7.78 -3.95
N ALA A 30 8.90 -9.04 -4.19
CA ALA A 30 8.10 -9.85 -3.26
C ALA A 30 8.79 -9.91 -1.89
N GLY A 31 8.00 -9.65 -0.83
CA GLY A 31 8.51 -9.58 0.54
C GLY A 31 9.32 -8.33 0.86
N GLU A 32 9.30 -7.31 0.00
CA GLU A 32 9.98 -6.03 0.25
C GLU A 32 9.00 -5.01 0.84
N ILE A 33 9.47 -4.26 1.85
CA ILE A 33 8.84 -3.02 2.30
C ILE A 33 9.67 -1.87 1.72
N MET A 34 9.21 -1.32 0.60
CA MET A 34 9.85 -0.19 -0.10
C MET A 34 9.34 1.12 0.45
N GLY A 35 10.22 1.95 1.00
CA GLY A 35 9.92 3.31 1.44
C GLY A 35 9.89 4.29 0.26
N LEU A 36 8.92 5.19 0.25
CA LEU A 36 8.90 6.35 -0.63
C LEU A 36 8.75 7.61 0.21
N MET A 37 9.80 8.40 0.25
CA MET A 37 9.84 9.65 1.01
C MET A 37 9.66 10.84 0.05
N PRO A 38 8.48 11.47 0.02
CA PRO A 38 8.24 12.61 -0.82
C PRO A 38 8.81 13.90 -0.20
N VAL A 39 9.67 14.63 -0.92
CA VAL A 39 10.13 15.98 -0.55
C VAL A 39 8.98 17.00 -0.65
N ASN A 40 8.07 16.76 -1.57
CA ASN A 40 6.79 17.42 -1.70
C ASN A 40 5.76 16.41 -2.19
N ARG A 41 4.47 16.74 -2.07
CA ARG A 41 3.43 15.78 -2.49
C ARG A 41 3.15 15.79 -4.01
N HIS A 42 3.93 16.56 -4.80
CA HIS A 42 3.76 16.57 -6.25
C HIS A 42 4.01 15.17 -6.84
N GLY A 43 3.08 14.69 -7.64
CA GLY A 43 3.14 13.38 -8.29
C GLY A 43 2.66 12.19 -7.44
N ILE A 44 2.54 12.31 -6.10
CA ILE A 44 2.10 11.18 -5.24
C ILE A 44 0.68 10.73 -5.61
N SER A 45 -0.26 11.66 -5.74
CA SER A 45 -1.63 11.32 -6.13
C SER A 45 -1.70 10.67 -7.50
N ALA A 46 -0.87 11.12 -8.44
CA ALA A 46 -0.76 10.53 -9.78
C ALA A 46 -0.15 9.12 -9.73
N LEU A 47 0.88 8.91 -8.91
CA LEU A 47 1.47 7.59 -8.67
C LEU A 47 0.41 6.61 -8.13
N ILE A 48 -0.29 7.00 -7.07
CA ILE A 48 -1.35 6.18 -6.46
C ILE A 48 -2.46 5.88 -7.48
N LYS A 49 -2.85 6.86 -8.28
CA LYS A 49 -3.86 6.69 -9.33
C LYS A 49 -3.41 5.71 -10.42
N LEU A 50 -2.14 5.78 -10.86
CA LEU A 50 -1.55 4.84 -11.81
C LEU A 50 -1.47 3.41 -11.25
N LEU A 51 -1.20 3.26 -9.94
CA LEU A 51 -1.17 1.95 -9.29
C LEU A 51 -2.57 1.34 -9.13
N ARG A 52 -3.59 2.16 -8.89
CA ARG A 52 -5.00 1.72 -8.82
C ARG A 52 -5.62 1.40 -10.17
N GLN A 53 -5.20 2.12 -11.21
CA GLN A 53 -5.81 2.07 -12.52
C GLN A 53 -4.72 2.06 -13.59
N ASN A 54 -4.84 1.15 -14.55
CA ASN A 54 -3.91 1.11 -15.68
C ASN A 54 -4.21 2.26 -16.66
N LEU A 55 -3.72 3.45 -16.34
CA LEU A 55 -3.93 4.64 -17.15
C LEU A 55 -2.90 4.72 -18.28
N PRO A 56 -3.26 5.35 -19.42
CA PRO A 56 -2.33 5.56 -20.50
C PRO A 56 -1.20 6.48 -20.06
N LEU A 57 0.04 6.08 -20.34
CA LEU A 57 1.25 6.86 -20.08
C LEU A 57 1.61 7.71 -21.28
N HIS A 58 2.28 8.83 -21.04
CA HIS A 58 2.90 9.63 -22.11
C HIS A 58 4.22 9.02 -22.57
N TYR A 59 4.94 8.38 -21.64
CA TYR A 59 6.16 7.65 -21.91
C TYR A 59 6.44 6.62 -20.81
N GLY A 60 7.22 5.58 -21.11
CA GLY A 60 7.67 4.57 -20.17
C GLY A 60 6.74 3.36 -20.08
N TYR A 61 7.03 2.49 -19.14
CA TYR A 61 6.36 1.20 -18.99
C TYR A 61 6.07 0.89 -17.52
N VAL A 62 4.99 0.15 -17.27
CA VAL A 62 4.65 -0.43 -15.97
C VAL A 62 4.49 -1.93 -16.14
N TYR A 63 5.11 -2.68 -15.24
CA TYR A 63 5.06 -4.14 -15.22
C TYR A 63 4.58 -4.62 -13.85
N TYR A 64 3.69 -5.61 -13.85
CA TYR A 64 3.31 -6.37 -12.66
C TYR A 64 3.65 -7.83 -12.89
N HIS A 65 4.43 -8.42 -11.97
CA HIS A 65 4.93 -9.80 -12.13
C HIS A 65 5.46 -10.03 -13.54
N GLU A 66 6.40 -9.17 -13.97
CA GLU A 66 7.04 -9.18 -15.29
C GLU A 66 6.10 -8.95 -16.50
N LYS A 67 4.78 -8.82 -16.26
CA LYS A 67 3.81 -8.53 -17.32
C LYS A 67 3.60 -7.04 -17.50
N GLN A 68 3.83 -6.57 -18.72
CA GLN A 68 3.60 -5.17 -19.07
C GLN A 68 2.10 -4.84 -19.10
N VAL A 69 1.71 -3.79 -18.39
CA VAL A 69 0.31 -3.35 -18.25
C VAL A 69 0.01 -1.99 -18.89
N THR A 70 0.92 -1.48 -19.68
CA THR A 70 0.83 -0.13 -20.30
C THR A 70 -0.19 0.00 -21.43
N HIS A 71 -0.85 -1.08 -21.84
CA HIS A 71 -1.85 -1.03 -22.91
C HIS A 71 -3.28 -0.93 -22.36
N TRP A 72 -3.83 0.27 -22.39
CA TRP A 72 -5.16 0.66 -21.92
C TRP A 72 -6.35 -0.17 -22.45
N ARG A 73 -6.20 -0.90 -23.54
CA ARG A 73 -7.29 -1.64 -24.19
C ARG A 73 -7.68 -2.96 -23.52
N TYR A 74 -6.82 -3.52 -22.65
CA TYR A 74 -7.01 -4.87 -22.13
C TYR A 74 -6.67 -5.04 -20.64
N SER A 75 -6.42 -3.96 -19.92
CA SER A 75 -6.01 -4.09 -18.54
C SER A 75 -7.18 -3.91 -17.58
N ASP A 76 -7.74 -5.02 -17.16
CA ASP A 76 -8.53 -5.06 -15.94
C ASP A 76 -7.59 -4.80 -14.75
N SER A 77 -7.71 -3.63 -14.12
CA SER A 77 -6.87 -3.25 -12.97
C SER A 77 -7.04 -4.20 -11.77
N SER A 78 -8.13 -4.97 -11.73
CA SER A 78 -8.34 -6.03 -10.74
C SER A 78 -7.30 -7.15 -10.85
N MET A 79 -6.70 -7.33 -12.03
CA MET A 79 -5.63 -8.29 -12.27
C MET A 79 -4.30 -7.89 -11.61
N ASN A 80 -4.10 -6.62 -11.31
CA ASN A 80 -2.85 -6.13 -10.72
C ASN A 80 -2.69 -6.55 -9.26
N ARG A 81 -3.80 -6.88 -8.57
CA ARG A 81 -3.84 -7.28 -7.16
C ARG A 81 -3.07 -6.31 -6.26
N ILE A 82 -3.39 -5.03 -6.41
CA ILE A 82 -2.85 -3.93 -5.62
C ILE A 82 -3.96 -3.36 -4.75
N SER A 83 -3.67 -3.16 -3.48
CA SER A 83 -4.51 -2.38 -2.57
C SER A 83 -3.83 -1.09 -2.19
N VAL A 84 -4.61 -0.03 -2.02
CA VAL A 84 -4.13 1.25 -1.50
C VAL A 84 -4.88 1.58 -0.23
N ILE A 85 -4.15 1.74 0.86
CA ILE A 85 -4.67 2.13 2.16
C ILE A 85 -4.26 3.59 2.40
N PRO A 86 -5.20 4.53 2.27
CA PRO A 86 -4.93 5.94 2.49
C PRO A 86 -4.94 6.27 3.98
N ASN A 87 -4.45 7.45 4.33
CA ASN A 87 -4.51 7.98 5.70
C ASN A 87 -5.94 8.15 6.24
N LYS A 88 -6.93 8.28 5.37
CA LYS A 88 -8.34 8.29 5.74
C LYS A 88 -8.98 6.96 5.32
N SER A 89 -9.50 6.22 6.30
CA SER A 89 -10.14 4.92 6.05
C SER A 89 -11.20 4.98 4.95
N CYS A 90 -11.17 3.97 4.07
CA CYS A 90 -12.15 3.74 3.00
C CYS A 90 -13.09 2.56 3.31
N LEU A 91 -13.18 2.14 4.58
CA LEU A 91 -14.13 1.12 5.02
C LEU A 91 -15.56 1.64 4.90
N ALA A 92 -16.47 0.75 4.58
CA ALA A 92 -17.88 1.07 4.48
C ALA A 92 -18.48 1.18 5.89
N GLU A 93 -18.91 2.39 6.25
CA GLU A 93 -19.66 2.65 7.47
C GLU A 93 -21.00 1.89 7.43
N GLY A 94 -21.53 1.51 8.62
CA GLY A 94 -22.76 0.72 8.74
C GLY A 94 -22.62 -0.76 8.34
N LEU A 95 -21.42 -1.23 8.05
CA LEU A 95 -21.10 -2.64 7.83
C LEU A 95 -20.18 -3.16 8.95
N THR A 96 -20.23 -4.47 9.19
CA THR A 96 -19.35 -5.13 10.15
C THR A 96 -17.91 -5.25 9.63
N VAL A 97 -16.98 -5.57 10.52
CA VAL A 97 -15.59 -5.91 10.18
C VAL A 97 -15.56 -7.04 9.15
N ALA A 98 -16.28 -8.13 9.41
CA ALA A 98 -16.34 -9.28 8.51
C ALA A 98 -16.91 -8.91 7.13
N ASP A 99 -17.97 -8.09 7.09
CA ASP A 99 -18.54 -7.62 5.83
C ASP A 99 -17.53 -6.79 5.01
N ASN A 100 -16.82 -5.87 5.65
CA ASN A 100 -15.82 -5.04 5.00
C ASN A 100 -14.67 -5.85 4.40
N ILE A 101 -14.22 -6.89 5.10
CA ILE A 101 -13.10 -7.73 4.65
C ILE A 101 -13.52 -8.62 3.47
N PHE A 102 -14.69 -9.22 3.52
CA PHE A 102 -15.08 -10.26 2.55
C PHE A 102 -15.89 -9.74 1.35
N VAL A 103 -16.52 -8.56 1.43
CA VAL A 103 -17.38 -8.01 0.35
C VAL A 103 -16.67 -7.91 -1.00
N LEU A 104 -15.39 -7.57 -1.00
CA LEU A 104 -14.61 -7.33 -2.23
C LEU A 104 -13.83 -8.56 -2.71
N ARG A 105 -13.97 -9.71 -2.05
CA ARG A 105 -13.24 -10.92 -2.46
C ARG A 105 -13.76 -11.39 -3.82
N PRO A 106 -12.89 -11.56 -4.84
CA PRO A 106 -13.29 -12.10 -6.14
C PRO A 106 -13.94 -13.48 -5.99
N GLY A 107 -15.07 -13.70 -6.65
CA GLY A 107 -15.81 -14.97 -6.57
C GLY A 107 -16.69 -15.15 -5.33
N PHE A 108 -16.74 -14.18 -4.46
CA PHE A 108 -17.53 -14.22 -3.24
C PHE A 108 -19.04 -14.05 -3.55
N ARG A 109 -19.83 -15.08 -3.33
CA ARG A 109 -21.29 -15.02 -3.51
C ARG A 109 -21.96 -14.56 -2.21
N LYS A 110 -22.17 -13.26 -2.06
CA LYS A 110 -22.79 -12.60 -0.90
C LYS A 110 -24.10 -13.25 -0.39
N ARG A 111 -24.86 -13.91 -1.26
CA ARG A 111 -26.17 -14.47 -0.93
C ARG A 111 -26.15 -15.77 -0.13
N LEU A 112 -24.98 -16.38 0.11
CA LEU A 112 -24.89 -17.72 0.69
C LEU A 112 -24.07 -17.80 1.99
N MET A 113 -23.47 -16.71 2.47
CA MET A 113 -22.67 -16.79 3.70
C MET A 113 -23.40 -16.22 4.91
N GLN A 114 -23.61 -17.12 5.87
CA GLN A 114 -24.07 -16.73 7.19
C GLN A 114 -22.97 -15.96 7.93
N PRO A 115 -23.29 -14.95 8.75
CA PRO A 115 -22.31 -14.19 9.54
C PRO A 115 -21.36 -15.08 10.34
N LYS A 116 -21.87 -16.17 10.86
CA LYS A 116 -21.08 -17.17 11.59
C LYS A 116 -19.91 -17.76 10.77
N ILE A 117 -20.13 -17.99 9.47
CA ILE A 117 -19.09 -18.52 8.59
C ILE A 117 -18.03 -17.46 8.32
N LEU A 118 -18.42 -16.21 8.10
CA LEU A 118 -17.48 -15.09 7.90
C LEU A 118 -16.58 -14.90 9.11
N ARG A 119 -17.16 -14.93 10.31
CA ARG A 119 -16.42 -14.87 11.58
C ARG A 119 -15.38 -16.00 11.66
N GLN A 120 -15.79 -17.24 11.40
CA GLN A 120 -14.88 -18.39 11.43
C GLN A 120 -13.75 -18.28 10.40
N GLN A 121 -14.00 -17.68 9.24
CA GLN A 121 -12.98 -17.45 8.22
C GLN A 121 -12.02 -16.31 8.58
N LEU A 122 -12.45 -15.34 9.37
CA LEU A 122 -11.62 -14.20 9.78
C LEU A 122 -10.69 -14.55 10.95
N LEU A 123 -11.12 -15.40 11.87
CA LEU A 123 -10.38 -15.77 13.08
C LEU A 123 -8.90 -16.12 12.81
N PRO A 124 -8.56 -17.00 11.85
CA PRO A 124 -7.17 -17.35 11.59
C PRO A 124 -6.29 -16.15 11.21
N PHE A 125 -6.85 -15.16 10.54
CA PHE A 125 -6.11 -13.95 10.14
C PHE A 125 -5.88 -13.01 11.34
N LEU A 126 -6.83 -12.91 12.26
CA LEU A 126 -6.70 -12.13 13.48
C LEU A 126 -5.70 -12.78 14.46
N GLU A 127 -5.79 -14.10 14.64
CA GLU A 127 -4.85 -14.88 15.44
C GLU A 127 -3.42 -14.77 14.90
N ASP A 128 -3.24 -14.81 13.58
CA ASP A 128 -1.95 -14.72 12.89
C ASP A 128 -1.20 -13.40 13.16
N ILE A 129 -1.93 -12.34 13.45
CA ILE A 129 -1.37 -11.00 13.75
C ILE A 129 -1.59 -10.58 15.23
N GLU A 130 -2.04 -11.50 16.09
CA GLU A 130 -2.28 -11.26 17.51
C GLU A 130 -3.22 -10.06 17.78
N MET A 131 -4.33 -9.95 17.02
CA MET A 131 -5.32 -8.91 17.16
C MET A 131 -6.64 -9.46 17.66
N ASP A 132 -7.21 -8.78 18.66
CA ASP A 132 -8.53 -9.06 19.21
C ASP A 132 -9.53 -8.02 18.68
N ILE A 133 -10.07 -8.29 17.49
CA ILE A 133 -11.10 -7.45 16.85
C ILE A 133 -12.34 -8.31 16.66
N ASP A 134 -13.48 -7.85 17.18
CA ASP A 134 -14.75 -8.54 16.96
C ASP A 134 -15.18 -8.44 15.49
N ALA A 135 -15.37 -9.59 14.87
CA ALA A 135 -15.79 -9.69 13.47
C ALA A 135 -17.17 -9.07 13.19
N ASP A 136 -18.01 -8.99 14.23
CA ASP A 136 -19.37 -8.43 14.14
C ASP A 136 -19.43 -6.95 14.60
N ALA A 137 -18.32 -6.38 15.11
CA ALA A 137 -18.26 -4.97 15.45
C ALA A 137 -18.51 -4.08 14.23
N CYS A 138 -19.24 -2.98 14.43
CA CYS A 138 -19.40 -1.95 13.40
C CYS A 138 -18.09 -1.16 13.24
N ILE A 139 -17.80 -0.71 12.03
CA ILE A 139 -16.56 0.04 11.74
C ILE A 139 -16.44 1.30 12.59
N GLU A 140 -17.57 1.94 12.91
CA GLU A 140 -17.62 3.17 13.70
C GLU A 140 -17.14 2.97 15.14
N GLU A 141 -17.21 1.75 15.67
CA GLU A 141 -16.79 1.38 17.03
C GLU A 141 -15.28 1.17 17.14
N LEU A 142 -14.59 1.00 15.99
CA LEU A 142 -13.17 0.72 15.93
C LEU A 142 -12.31 1.97 16.10
N SER A 143 -11.19 1.81 16.81
CA SER A 143 -10.10 2.80 16.83
C SER A 143 -9.49 3.01 15.44
N PRO A 144 -8.79 4.13 15.21
CA PRO A 144 -8.07 4.36 13.95
C PRO A 144 -7.09 3.23 13.59
N PHE A 145 -6.38 2.68 14.56
CA PHE A 145 -5.47 1.57 14.38
C PHE A 145 -6.20 0.28 13.94
N GLU A 146 -7.30 -0.07 14.61
CA GLU A 146 -8.10 -1.26 14.24
C GLU A 146 -8.69 -1.12 12.84
N ARG A 147 -9.19 0.07 12.45
CA ARG A 147 -9.66 0.33 11.08
C ARG A 147 -8.55 0.09 10.07
N PHE A 148 -7.33 0.55 10.37
CA PHE A 148 -6.18 0.28 9.52
C PHE A 148 -5.90 -1.22 9.39
N VAL A 149 -5.93 -1.97 10.50
CA VAL A 149 -5.75 -3.43 10.49
C VAL A 149 -6.82 -4.10 9.62
N VAL A 150 -8.07 -3.67 9.71
CA VAL A 150 -9.17 -4.18 8.86
C VAL A 150 -8.92 -3.91 7.38
N GLU A 151 -8.44 -2.71 7.01
CA GLU A 151 -8.04 -2.39 5.61
C GLU A 151 -6.92 -3.30 5.13
N LEU A 152 -5.93 -3.57 5.98
CA LEU A 152 -4.83 -4.47 5.65
C LEU A 152 -5.32 -5.91 5.47
N LEU A 153 -6.13 -6.42 6.40
CA LEU A 153 -6.71 -7.76 6.30
C LEU A 153 -7.59 -7.91 5.07
N LYS A 154 -8.33 -6.87 4.68
CA LYS A 154 -9.09 -6.84 3.42
C LYS A 154 -8.17 -7.03 2.20
N ALA A 155 -7.01 -6.39 2.20
CA ALA A 155 -6.02 -6.57 1.14
C ALA A 155 -5.41 -7.98 1.12
N VAL A 156 -5.12 -8.53 2.30
CA VAL A 156 -4.58 -9.91 2.49
C VAL A 156 -5.59 -10.95 2.00
N VAL A 157 -6.84 -10.86 2.46
CA VAL A 157 -7.93 -11.79 2.09
C VAL A 157 -8.27 -11.72 0.61
N ALA A 158 -8.14 -10.54 -0.01
CA ALA A 158 -8.30 -10.37 -1.44
C ALA A 158 -7.15 -11.00 -2.24
N GLY A 159 -6.07 -11.43 -1.59
CA GLY A 159 -4.88 -12.01 -2.22
C GLY A 159 -4.06 -10.99 -3.01
N ASN A 160 -4.01 -9.74 -2.54
CA ASN A 160 -3.19 -8.72 -3.16
C ASN A 160 -1.70 -9.01 -2.96
N TYR A 161 -0.89 -8.72 -3.97
CA TYR A 161 0.57 -8.89 -3.90
C TYR A 161 1.30 -7.63 -3.43
N LEU A 162 0.69 -6.46 -3.64
CA LEU A 162 1.25 -5.16 -3.26
C LEU A 162 0.21 -4.36 -2.49
N VAL A 163 0.62 -3.82 -1.35
CA VAL A 163 -0.16 -2.87 -0.56
C VAL A 163 0.58 -1.54 -0.52
N VAL A 164 -0.09 -0.48 -0.97
CA VAL A 164 0.40 0.90 -0.90
C VAL A 164 -0.18 1.56 0.34
N LEU A 165 0.68 2.09 1.21
CA LEU A 165 0.34 2.75 2.45
C LEU A 165 0.64 4.24 2.29
N ASP A 166 -0.38 5.11 2.25
CA ASP A 166 -0.21 6.54 2.01
C ASP A 166 -0.39 7.34 3.30
N ASP A 167 0.74 7.69 3.92
CA ASP A 167 0.83 8.61 5.07
C ASP A 167 -0.05 8.17 6.26
N ILE A 168 0.09 6.89 6.63
CA ILE A 168 -0.77 6.24 7.63
C ILE A 168 -0.38 6.55 9.08
N SER A 169 0.84 7.01 9.32
CA SER A 169 1.39 7.24 10.67
C SER A 169 0.78 8.44 11.37
N SER A 170 0.24 9.40 10.63
CA SER A 170 -0.26 10.67 11.16
C SER A 170 -1.38 10.55 12.20
N PHE A 171 -1.99 9.36 12.32
CA PHE A 171 -3.10 9.08 13.25
C PHE A 171 -2.78 8.03 14.29
N LEU A 172 -1.55 7.48 14.29
CA LEU A 172 -1.14 6.39 15.15
C LEU A 172 -0.19 6.90 16.24
N SER A 173 -0.35 6.38 17.44
CA SER A 173 0.65 6.52 18.50
C SER A 173 1.90 5.70 18.18
N ASP A 174 3.02 6.02 18.82
CA ASP A 174 4.28 5.29 18.64
C ASP A 174 4.14 3.77 18.91
N MET A 175 3.32 3.42 19.91
CA MET A 175 3.06 2.01 20.23
C MET A 175 2.24 1.31 19.13
N GLU A 176 1.24 1.98 18.59
CA GLU A 176 0.44 1.45 17.47
C GLU A 176 1.27 1.35 16.20
N LEU A 177 2.13 2.33 15.94
CA LEU A 177 3.06 2.30 14.81
C LEU A 177 4.03 1.10 14.90
N GLN A 178 4.57 0.81 16.09
CA GLN A 178 5.40 -0.37 16.31
C GLN A 178 4.63 -1.69 16.09
N LYS A 179 3.37 -1.75 16.55
CA LYS A 179 2.51 -2.92 16.29
C LYS A 179 2.28 -3.09 14.79
N LEU A 180 1.95 -1.99 14.12
CA LEU A 180 1.77 -1.96 12.67
C LEU A 180 3.01 -2.46 11.94
N HIS A 181 4.19 -1.96 12.28
CA HIS A 181 5.45 -2.38 11.66
C HIS A 181 5.68 -3.89 11.80
N ARG A 182 5.34 -4.49 12.96
CA ARG A 182 5.42 -5.95 13.14
C ARG A 182 4.47 -6.69 12.22
N ILE A 183 3.22 -6.21 12.08
CA ILE A 183 2.22 -6.81 11.20
C ILE A 183 2.66 -6.70 9.72
N LEU A 184 3.17 -5.55 9.29
CA LEU A 184 3.67 -5.38 7.92
C LEU A 184 4.84 -6.31 7.63
N ARG A 185 5.81 -6.41 8.57
CA ARG A 185 6.96 -7.32 8.42
C ARG A 185 6.51 -8.78 8.36
N HIS A 186 5.57 -9.19 9.19
CA HIS A 186 4.99 -10.52 9.17
C HIS A 186 4.41 -10.90 7.81
N TYR A 187 3.65 -10.00 7.16
CA TYR A 187 3.13 -10.26 5.81
C TYR A 187 4.19 -10.11 4.72
N ALA A 188 5.19 -9.26 4.91
CA ALA A 188 6.33 -9.19 4.01
C ALA A 188 7.12 -10.49 4.00
N ASP A 189 7.37 -11.10 5.15
CA ASP A 189 8.04 -12.41 5.29
C ASP A 189 7.24 -13.53 4.61
N LYS A 190 5.92 -13.37 4.44
CA LYS A 190 5.05 -14.26 3.68
C LYS A 190 5.01 -13.94 2.16
N GLY A 191 5.79 -12.97 1.70
CA GLY A 191 5.95 -12.62 0.29
C GLY A 191 5.12 -11.43 -0.19
N MET A 192 4.28 -10.81 0.67
CA MET A 192 3.55 -9.59 0.30
C MET A 192 4.51 -8.42 0.18
N ALA A 193 4.35 -7.60 -0.86
CA ALA A 193 5.14 -6.39 -1.03
C ALA A 193 4.40 -5.16 -0.49
N PHE A 194 5.15 -4.18 -0.01
CA PHE A 194 4.60 -2.92 0.49
C PHE A 194 5.31 -1.72 -0.14
N LEU A 195 4.52 -0.70 -0.51
CA LEU A 195 5.01 0.64 -0.79
C LEU A 195 4.58 1.55 0.36
N TYR A 196 5.53 1.90 1.21
CA TYR A 196 5.31 2.71 2.40
C TYR A 196 5.64 4.18 2.10
N ILE A 197 4.62 5.02 1.91
CA ILE A 197 4.77 6.44 1.59
C ILE A 197 4.66 7.23 2.89
N ALA A 198 5.76 7.82 3.34
CA ALA A 198 5.78 8.65 4.54
C ALA A 198 6.79 9.80 4.40
N PRO A 199 6.48 11.00 4.95
CA PRO A 199 7.37 12.15 4.83
C PRO A 199 8.56 12.11 5.81
N HIS A 200 8.48 11.32 6.87
CA HIS A 200 9.46 11.33 7.95
C HIS A 200 10.48 10.20 7.80
N TYR A 201 11.76 10.58 7.72
CA TYR A 201 12.86 9.66 7.53
C TYR A 201 12.99 8.62 8.66
N GLU A 202 12.86 9.05 9.91
CA GLU A 202 12.99 8.14 11.06
C GLU A 202 11.95 7.01 11.05
N GLU A 203 10.76 7.30 10.54
CA GLU A 203 9.71 6.31 10.37
C GLU A 203 10.07 5.30 9.28
N VAL A 204 10.43 5.79 8.09
CA VAL A 204 10.77 4.94 6.93
C VAL A 204 11.96 4.05 7.25
N LYS A 205 12.96 4.59 7.97
CA LYS A 205 14.16 3.88 8.40
C LYS A 205 13.87 2.71 9.33
N GLN A 206 12.81 2.79 10.14
CA GLN A 206 12.48 1.75 11.10
C GLN A 206 11.92 0.48 10.45
N ILE A 207 11.23 0.61 9.31
CA ILE A 207 10.48 -0.50 8.71
C ILE A 207 10.93 -0.88 7.31
N CYS A 208 11.39 0.08 6.48
CA CYS A 208 11.63 -0.15 5.06
C CYS A 208 12.98 -0.83 4.81
N ASP A 209 13.02 -1.78 3.90
CA ASP A 209 14.26 -2.45 3.47
C ASP A 209 15.12 -1.52 2.63
N ARG A 210 14.47 -0.65 1.85
CA ARG A 210 15.07 0.32 0.94
C ARG A 210 14.13 1.52 0.81
N THR A 211 14.68 2.71 0.62
CA THR A 211 13.91 3.95 0.51
C THR A 211 14.29 4.75 -0.71
N ALA A 212 13.30 5.23 -1.44
CA ALA A 212 13.46 6.22 -2.50
C ALA A 212 13.03 7.60 -2.02
N VAL A 213 13.78 8.63 -2.40
CA VAL A 213 13.39 10.03 -2.21
C VAL A 213 12.79 10.54 -3.50
N MET A 214 11.56 11.05 -3.41
CA MET A 214 10.81 11.60 -4.54
C MET A 214 10.70 13.11 -4.43
N LYS A 215 11.01 13.82 -5.49
CA LYS A 215 10.85 15.27 -5.60
C LYS A 215 10.31 15.63 -6.99
N ASP A 216 9.32 16.51 -7.05
CA ASP A 216 8.74 17.02 -8.30
C ASP A 216 8.38 15.92 -9.32
N GLY A 217 7.84 14.81 -8.83
CA GLY A 217 7.43 13.68 -9.68
C GLY A 217 8.58 12.78 -10.17
N GLN A 218 9.79 12.93 -9.63
CA GLN A 218 10.98 12.16 -9.99
C GLN A 218 11.59 11.47 -8.77
N ILE A 219 12.17 10.29 -8.95
CA ILE A 219 13.06 9.70 -7.94
C ILE A 219 14.44 10.34 -8.06
N ILE A 220 14.87 11.01 -7.00
CA ILE A 220 16.15 11.71 -6.96
C ILE A 220 17.27 10.89 -6.32
N LYS A 221 16.92 9.96 -5.43
CA LYS A 221 17.91 9.08 -4.78
C LYS A 221 17.26 7.84 -4.19
N TYR A 222 18.05 6.76 -4.09
CA TYR A 222 17.73 5.56 -3.32
C TYR A 222 18.70 5.41 -2.15
N PHE A 223 18.20 4.90 -1.02
CA PHE A 223 18.97 4.54 0.16
C PHE A 223 18.65 3.10 0.54
N VAL A 224 19.67 2.36 0.94
CA VAL A 224 19.53 1.06 1.61
C VAL A 224 19.69 1.28 3.11
N LEU A 225 19.05 0.49 3.93
CA LEU A 225 19.01 0.60 5.41
C LEU A 225 20.39 0.83 6.07
N SER A 226 21.50 0.42 5.42
CA SER A 226 22.87 0.60 5.91
C SER A 226 23.49 1.97 5.60
N GLU A 227 22.82 2.80 4.79
CA GLU A 227 23.36 4.09 4.37
C GLU A 227 22.74 5.24 5.18
N HIS A 228 23.61 6.14 5.68
CA HIS A 228 23.16 7.35 6.36
C HIS A 228 22.56 8.33 5.33
N VAL A 229 21.31 8.75 5.53
CA VAL A 229 20.69 9.78 4.68
C VAL A 229 21.29 11.14 5.10
N PRO A 230 21.90 11.89 4.16
CA PRO A 230 22.45 13.20 4.48
C PRO A 230 21.39 14.17 5.02
N ASP A 231 21.76 14.96 6.03
CA ASP A 231 20.90 15.96 6.68
C ASP A 231 20.22 16.94 5.71
N THR A 232 20.80 17.13 4.53
CA THR A 232 20.25 18.00 3.47
C THR A 232 18.81 17.65 3.07
N TYR A 233 18.37 16.41 3.32
CA TYR A 233 17.01 15.95 3.04
C TYR A 233 16.12 15.96 4.28
N MET A 234 16.68 16.14 5.48
CA MET A 234 15.95 16.09 6.75
C MET A 234 15.37 17.45 7.21
N TYR A 235 15.91 18.59 6.74
CA TYR A 235 15.67 19.92 7.34
C TYR A 235 14.83 20.89 6.49
N ARG A 236 13.96 20.45 5.60
CA ARG A 236 13.11 21.39 4.83
C ARG A 236 11.63 21.38 5.21
N TRP A 237 11.31 21.04 6.47
CA TRP A 237 9.93 21.00 6.94
C TRP A 237 9.79 21.82 8.25
N SER A 238 10.01 23.12 8.20
CA SER A 238 9.54 24.08 9.20
C SER A 238 8.72 25.16 8.52
#